data_e4e3b8af8ef139d810d34c938e8afd75
#
_entry.id   e4e3b8af8ef139d810d34c938e8afd75
#
_cell.length_a   1.000
_cell.length_b   1.000
_cell.length_c   1.000
_cell.angle_alpha   90.00
_cell.angle_beta   90.00
_cell.angle_gamma   90.00
#
_symmetry.space_group_name_H-M   'P 1'
#
loop_
_entity.id
_entity.type
_entity.pdbx_description
1 polymer ?
#
loop_
_entity_poly.entity_id
_entity_poly.type
_entity_poly.pdbx_seq_one_letter_code
_entity_poly.pdbx_strand_id
1 'polypeptide(L)'
;RQSKLKECHIIRYADDFKIFCKTYGEAVRLKYAVEEWLMDRLKLETSKEKSKITNLKTGYSEFLGIKFKLIRKSGKWVIKSHMTDKAISSQQKKLKKAIAEACRSHSLEQSQHNAIIAYNQMVVGMHEYYNMATMICADVHKMFPSIDKTMKTRLNSKQSLTNEVPEKRKGGMDEYFYQKYQNSKQLRFINGMVVVPVAYCKTCNPMCHSPTVNRYTPEGRAEIHRMLLKDAYIDVLLQLGRDNSTEESIEFCDNRLARFVAVKGKCEVSKQQLLFEDVVCHRFIPKEQGGTDEYKNLRIVHKDVAQLIYETDVANIWFKVRIAISSIFDCINSLPFDDFVKWQWNSSIRINPCLCFRVSDNLRRIFLILS
;
A
#
# COMPACT_ATOMS: atom_id res chain seq x y z
N ARG A 1 -33.85 -19.06 -13.97
CA ARG A 1 -34.84 -17.96 -13.91
C ARG A 1 -34.08 -16.63 -14.09
N GLN A 2 -34.28 -15.91 -15.17
CA GLN A 2 -33.75 -14.58 -15.34
C GLN A 2 -34.46 -13.64 -14.36
N SER A 3 -33.68 -13.02 -13.49
CA SER A 3 -34.19 -12.00 -12.56
C SER A 3 -34.66 -10.77 -13.34
N LYS A 4 -35.85 -10.24 -12.98
CA LYS A 4 -36.36 -8.96 -13.50
C LYS A 4 -35.63 -7.75 -12.91
N LEU A 5 -34.69 -7.98 -11.96
CA LEU A 5 -33.89 -6.91 -11.35
C LEU A 5 -32.90 -6.36 -12.36
N LYS A 6 -32.80 -5.05 -12.43
CA LYS A 6 -31.82 -4.37 -13.27
C LYS A 6 -30.44 -4.44 -12.62
N GLU A 7 -29.44 -4.76 -13.44
CA GLU A 7 -28.07 -4.85 -12.99
C GLU A 7 -27.55 -3.47 -12.58
N CYS A 8 -27.08 -3.34 -11.33
CA CYS A 8 -26.32 -2.20 -10.84
C CYS A 8 -25.07 -2.70 -10.11
N HIS A 9 -24.03 -1.89 -10.10
CA HIS A 9 -22.76 -2.23 -9.46
C HIS A 9 -22.52 -1.26 -8.32
N ILE A 10 -22.31 -1.79 -7.10
CA ILE A 10 -22.00 -1.01 -5.91
C ILE A 10 -20.54 -1.27 -5.52
N ILE A 11 -19.81 -0.20 -5.30
CA ILE A 11 -18.44 -0.23 -4.75
C ILE A 11 -18.46 0.56 -3.45
N ARG A 12 -17.98 -0.05 -2.37
CA ARG A 12 -17.95 0.57 -1.05
C ARG A 12 -16.55 0.52 -0.45
N TYR A 13 -16.20 1.60 0.21
CA TYR A 13 -15.03 1.70 1.05
C TYR A 13 -15.39 2.43 2.34
N ALA A 14 -15.39 1.72 3.46
CA ALA A 14 -15.89 2.20 4.75
C ALA A 14 -17.33 2.76 4.64
N ASP A 15 -17.49 4.06 4.88
CA ASP A 15 -18.75 4.83 4.75
C ASP A 15 -18.96 5.40 3.34
N ASP A 16 -17.90 5.55 2.56
CA ASP A 16 -18.01 6.01 1.17
C ASP A 16 -18.43 4.87 0.23
N PHE A 17 -19.43 5.11 -0.63
CA PHE A 17 -19.81 4.15 -1.67
C PHE A 17 -20.18 4.82 -3.00
N LYS A 18 -20.13 4.05 -4.08
CA LYS A 18 -20.49 4.45 -5.43
C LYS A 18 -21.41 3.41 -6.05
N ILE A 19 -22.49 3.88 -6.67
CA ILE A 19 -23.43 3.02 -7.41
C ILE A 19 -23.38 3.40 -8.88
N PHE A 20 -23.16 2.41 -9.75
CA PHE A 20 -23.08 2.60 -11.19
C PHE A 20 -24.38 2.09 -11.83
N CYS A 21 -25.02 2.94 -12.62
CA CYS A 21 -26.28 2.67 -13.29
C CYS A 21 -26.16 2.97 -14.78
N LYS A 22 -27.04 2.37 -15.59
CA LYS A 22 -27.05 2.55 -17.05
C LYS A 22 -27.77 3.82 -17.48
N THR A 23 -28.78 4.28 -16.73
CA THR A 23 -29.62 5.42 -17.07
C THR A 23 -29.79 6.39 -15.90
N TYR A 24 -30.07 7.67 -16.23
CA TYR A 24 -30.32 8.68 -15.21
C TYR A 24 -31.55 8.36 -14.35
N GLY A 25 -32.64 7.87 -14.97
CA GLY A 25 -33.85 7.49 -14.22
C GLY A 25 -33.62 6.32 -13.24
N GLU A 26 -32.73 5.37 -13.56
CA GLU A 26 -32.29 4.34 -12.62
C GLU A 26 -31.50 4.94 -11.48
N ALA A 27 -30.58 5.87 -11.79
CA ALA A 27 -29.77 6.53 -10.78
C ALA A 27 -30.63 7.31 -9.76
N VAL A 28 -31.63 8.04 -10.24
CA VAL A 28 -32.56 8.77 -9.36
C VAL A 28 -33.32 7.81 -8.44
N ARG A 29 -33.92 6.76 -9.00
CA ARG A 29 -34.68 5.77 -8.19
C ARG A 29 -33.80 5.06 -7.16
N LEU A 30 -32.58 4.66 -7.56
CA LEU A 30 -31.67 4.00 -6.63
C LEU A 30 -31.18 4.94 -5.53
N LYS A 31 -30.97 6.23 -5.85
CA LYS A 31 -30.62 7.22 -4.84
C LYS A 31 -31.69 7.29 -3.76
N TYR A 32 -32.94 7.48 -4.13
CA TYR A 32 -34.06 7.52 -3.17
C TYR A 32 -34.19 6.22 -2.38
N ALA A 33 -34.14 5.07 -3.04
CA ALA A 33 -34.27 3.78 -2.37
C ALA A 33 -33.14 3.53 -1.36
N VAL A 34 -31.91 3.96 -1.67
CA VAL A 34 -30.78 3.80 -0.76
C VAL A 34 -30.86 4.80 0.41
N GLU A 35 -31.25 6.04 0.16
CA GLU A 35 -31.43 7.05 1.21
C GLU A 35 -32.54 6.62 2.18
N GLU A 36 -33.67 6.15 1.66
CA GLU A 36 -34.79 5.61 2.46
C GLU A 36 -34.36 4.37 3.26
N TRP A 37 -33.68 3.41 2.61
CA TRP A 37 -33.19 2.21 3.28
C TRP A 37 -32.21 2.52 4.42
N LEU A 38 -31.26 3.46 4.21
CA LEU A 38 -30.30 3.88 5.23
C LEU A 38 -31.00 4.54 6.42
N MET A 39 -32.01 5.37 6.15
CA MET A 39 -32.78 6.02 7.19
C MET A 39 -33.63 4.99 7.97
N ASP A 40 -34.35 4.11 7.28
CA ASP A 40 -35.29 3.18 7.91
C ASP A 40 -34.59 2.10 8.73
N ARG A 41 -33.50 1.52 8.15
CA ARG A 41 -32.80 0.36 8.74
C ARG A 41 -31.68 0.74 9.67
N LEU A 42 -30.93 1.76 9.34
CA LEU A 42 -29.70 2.12 10.07
C LEU A 42 -29.79 3.48 10.79
N LYS A 43 -30.87 4.25 10.56
CA LYS A 43 -31.05 5.62 11.09
C LYS A 43 -29.89 6.53 10.70
N LEU A 44 -29.35 6.34 9.49
CA LEU A 44 -28.23 7.13 8.95
C LEU A 44 -28.74 8.06 7.86
N GLU A 45 -28.34 9.34 7.97
CA GLU A 45 -28.60 10.34 6.94
C GLU A 45 -27.41 10.43 5.97
N THR A 46 -27.71 10.58 4.67
CA THR A 46 -26.69 10.83 3.68
C THR A 46 -26.38 12.33 3.59
N SER A 47 -25.12 12.67 3.36
CA SER A 47 -24.72 14.07 3.18
C SER A 47 -25.30 14.60 1.86
N LYS A 48 -26.24 15.56 1.91
CA LYS A 48 -26.89 16.18 0.75
C LYS A 48 -25.89 16.89 -0.17
N GLU A 49 -24.80 17.44 0.40
CA GLU A 49 -23.76 18.14 -0.38
C GLU A 49 -22.87 17.17 -1.17
N LYS A 50 -22.58 15.99 -0.60
CA LYS A 50 -21.72 14.99 -1.22
C LYS A 50 -22.47 14.01 -2.11
N SER A 51 -23.73 13.71 -1.78
CA SER A 51 -24.56 12.74 -2.50
C SER A 51 -25.17 13.34 -3.76
N LYS A 52 -24.51 13.12 -4.90
CA LYS A 52 -24.93 13.66 -6.20
C LYS A 52 -24.88 12.65 -7.32
N ILE A 53 -25.78 12.77 -8.29
CA ILE A 53 -25.77 11.99 -9.52
C ILE A 53 -24.87 12.68 -10.53
N THR A 54 -23.89 11.95 -11.05
CA THR A 54 -22.92 12.47 -12.02
C THR A 54 -22.95 11.66 -13.30
N ASN A 55 -23.07 12.32 -14.45
CA ASN A 55 -22.89 11.68 -15.74
C ASN A 55 -21.40 11.58 -16.06
N LEU A 56 -20.85 10.38 -16.04
CA LEU A 56 -19.42 10.14 -16.25
C LEU A 56 -18.92 10.47 -17.67
N LYS A 57 -19.78 10.67 -18.64
CA LYS A 57 -19.37 11.10 -19.98
C LYS A 57 -19.08 12.59 -20.06
N THR A 58 -19.71 13.38 -19.21
CA THR A 58 -19.57 14.85 -19.21
C THR A 58 -18.79 15.37 -18.03
N GLY A 59 -18.92 14.74 -16.85
CA GLY A 59 -18.31 15.17 -15.59
C GLY A 59 -17.36 14.16 -14.98
N TYR A 60 -16.50 14.65 -14.10
CA TYR A 60 -15.68 13.80 -13.23
C TYR A 60 -16.46 13.41 -11.97
N SER A 61 -16.31 12.16 -11.57
CA SER A 61 -16.63 11.70 -10.22
C SER A 61 -15.35 11.47 -9.43
N GLU A 62 -15.37 11.80 -8.15
CA GLU A 62 -14.24 11.66 -7.25
C GLU A 62 -14.49 10.51 -6.27
N PHE A 63 -13.49 9.68 -6.03
CA PHE A 63 -13.52 8.62 -5.05
C PHE A 63 -12.11 8.32 -4.54
N LEU A 64 -11.93 8.34 -3.23
CA LEU A 64 -10.65 8.05 -2.57
C LEU A 64 -9.46 8.84 -3.13
N GLY A 65 -9.64 10.13 -3.39
CA GLY A 65 -8.58 11.00 -3.90
C GLY A 65 -8.28 10.87 -5.40
N ILE A 66 -9.04 10.03 -6.11
CA ILE A 66 -8.97 9.86 -7.56
C ILE A 66 -10.25 10.40 -8.20
N LYS A 67 -10.11 11.21 -9.24
CA LYS A 67 -11.22 11.65 -10.09
C LYS A 67 -11.19 10.90 -11.41
N PHE A 68 -12.35 10.47 -11.89
CA PHE A 68 -12.46 9.68 -13.12
C PHE A 68 -13.68 10.06 -13.94
N LYS A 69 -13.56 9.88 -15.26
CA LYS A 69 -14.64 10.04 -16.22
C LYS A 69 -14.46 9.07 -17.39
N LEU A 70 -15.49 8.95 -18.22
CA LEU A 70 -15.43 8.21 -19.48
C LEU A 70 -15.05 9.14 -20.63
N ILE A 71 -14.13 8.69 -21.46
CA ILE A 71 -13.77 9.34 -22.72
C ILE A 71 -13.89 8.35 -23.87
N ARG A 72 -14.13 8.85 -25.08
CA ARG A 72 -14.14 8.00 -26.28
C ARG A 72 -12.74 7.97 -26.89
N LYS A 73 -12.16 6.77 -27.03
CA LYS A 73 -10.86 6.55 -27.65
C LYS A 73 -10.96 5.38 -28.62
N SER A 74 -10.59 5.59 -29.89
CA SER A 74 -10.65 4.55 -30.94
C SER A 74 -11.99 3.80 -30.99
N GLY A 75 -13.10 4.56 -30.96
CA GLY A 75 -14.46 4.00 -31.01
C GLY A 75 -14.99 3.41 -29.70
N LYS A 76 -14.13 3.18 -28.69
CA LYS A 76 -14.50 2.57 -27.42
C LYS A 76 -14.55 3.60 -26.28
N TRP A 77 -15.39 3.33 -25.28
CA TRP A 77 -15.40 4.08 -24.04
C TRP A 77 -14.33 3.56 -23.11
N VAL A 78 -13.43 4.44 -22.64
CA VAL A 78 -12.36 4.11 -21.72
C VAL A 78 -12.39 5.04 -20.52
N ILE A 79 -11.91 4.56 -19.37
CA ILE A 79 -11.81 5.36 -18.17
C ILE A 79 -10.57 6.25 -18.28
N LYS A 80 -10.75 7.54 -18.04
CA LYS A 80 -9.68 8.50 -17.81
C LYS A 80 -9.71 8.91 -16.35
N SER A 81 -8.64 8.64 -15.62
CA SER A 81 -8.54 8.94 -14.19
C SER A 81 -7.30 9.76 -13.86
N HIS A 82 -7.43 10.63 -12.87
CA HIS A 82 -6.43 11.56 -12.38
C HIS A 82 -6.43 11.56 -10.83
N MET A 83 -5.38 12.08 -10.23
CA MET A 83 -5.47 12.55 -8.85
C MET A 83 -6.47 13.71 -8.76
N THR A 84 -7.17 13.84 -7.64
CA THR A 84 -7.99 15.04 -7.39
C THR A 84 -7.10 16.25 -7.16
N ASP A 85 -7.58 17.46 -7.50
CA ASP A 85 -6.80 18.68 -7.33
C ASP A 85 -6.48 18.95 -5.84
N LYS A 86 -7.40 18.55 -4.96
CA LYS A 86 -7.20 18.57 -3.50
C LYS A 86 -6.08 17.63 -3.07
N ALA A 87 -6.02 16.41 -3.63
CA ALA A 87 -4.95 15.45 -3.36
C ALA A 87 -3.59 15.96 -3.84
N ILE A 88 -3.53 16.51 -5.06
CA ILE A 88 -2.31 17.12 -5.62
C ILE A 88 -1.79 18.22 -4.68
N SER A 89 -2.64 19.18 -4.30
CA SER A 89 -2.28 20.29 -3.42
C SER A 89 -1.83 19.81 -2.04
N SER A 90 -2.51 18.81 -1.48
CA SER A 90 -2.15 18.21 -0.19
C SER A 90 -0.79 17.52 -0.24
N GLN A 91 -0.54 16.70 -1.27
CA GLN A 91 0.76 16.02 -1.44
C GLN A 91 1.90 17.03 -1.67
N GLN A 92 1.69 18.07 -2.49
CA GLN A 92 2.68 19.12 -2.63
C GLN A 92 3.06 19.78 -1.31
N LYS A 93 2.07 20.11 -0.47
CA LYS A 93 2.31 20.72 0.85
C LYS A 93 3.11 19.78 1.77
N LYS A 94 2.74 18.48 1.80
CA LYS A 94 3.43 17.47 2.61
C LYS A 94 4.89 17.29 2.18
N LEU A 95 5.15 17.13 0.88
CA LEU A 95 6.49 16.95 0.35
C LEU A 95 7.38 18.19 0.56
N LYS A 96 6.84 19.41 0.38
CA LYS A 96 7.58 20.64 0.68
C LYS A 96 7.93 20.77 2.18
N LYS A 97 7.03 20.33 3.06
CA LYS A 97 7.31 20.28 4.50
C LYS A 97 8.42 19.29 4.82
N ALA A 98 8.42 18.11 4.21
CA ALA A 98 9.46 17.11 4.40
C ALA A 98 10.84 17.60 3.89
N ILE A 99 10.89 18.30 2.75
CA ILE A 99 12.11 18.94 2.24
C ILE A 99 12.62 20.02 3.23
N ALA A 100 11.71 20.80 3.79
CA ALA A 100 12.09 21.83 4.76
C ALA A 100 12.64 21.20 6.06
N GLU A 101 12.12 20.06 6.46
CA GLU A 101 12.62 19.30 7.61
C GLU A 101 14.01 18.73 7.33
N ALA A 102 14.23 18.09 6.18
CA ALA A 102 15.53 17.59 5.77
C ALA A 102 16.61 18.71 5.71
N CYS A 103 16.20 19.93 5.34
CA CYS A 103 17.08 21.09 5.35
C CYS A 103 17.42 21.56 6.79
N ARG A 104 16.47 21.54 7.71
CA ARG A 104 16.68 21.94 9.12
C ARG A 104 17.55 20.94 9.88
N SER A 105 17.38 19.67 9.59
CA SER A 105 18.07 18.57 10.25
C SER A 105 19.54 18.41 9.80
N HIS A 106 20.06 19.33 9.00
CA HIS A 106 21.41 19.26 8.43
C HIS A 106 22.54 19.21 9.48
N SER A 107 22.36 19.86 10.63
CA SER A 107 23.41 19.92 11.67
C SER A 107 23.72 18.57 12.32
N LEU A 108 22.83 17.60 12.20
CA LEU A 108 22.98 16.24 12.70
C LEU A 108 22.79 15.25 11.55
N GLU A 109 23.86 14.60 11.13
CA GLU A 109 23.85 13.69 9.97
C GLU A 109 22.76 12.60 10.09
N GLN A 110 22.63 12.01 11.26
CA GLN A 110 21.59 10.98 11.52
C GLN A 110 20.17 11.54 11.41
N SER A 111 19.93 12.75 11.88
CA SER A 111 18.63 13.42 11.78
C SER A 111 18.27 13.73 10.33
N GLN A 112 19.24 14.20 9.55
CA GLN A 112 19.05 14.44 8.11
C GLN A 112 18.78 13.14 7.36
N HIS A 113 19.50 12.07 7.67
CA HIS A 113 19.30 10.75 7.09
C HIS A 113 17.83 10.29 7.28
N ASN A 114 17.31 10.37 8.49
CA ASN A 114 15.94 10.01 8.81
C ASN A 114 14.92 10.90 8.07
N ALA A 115 15.18 12.18 7.96
CA ALA A 115 14.30 13.12 7.24
C ALA A 115 14.25 12.84 5.73
N ILE A 116 15.38 12.46 5.11
CA ILE A 116 15.43 12.07 3.69
C ILE A 116 14.71 10.73 3.47
N ILE A 117 14.89 9.76 4.35
CA ILE A 117 14.14 8.49 4.30
C ILE A 117 12.64 8.76 4.41
N ALA A 118 12.20 9.61 5.34
CA ALA A 118 10.80 9.97 5.49
C ALA A 118 10.23 10.64 4.22
N TYR A 119 10.99 11.56 3.60
CA TYR A 119 10.62 12.13 2.30
C TYR A 119 10.48 11.05 1.23
N ASN A 120 11.45 10.16 1.10
CA ASN A 120 11.43 9.07 0.11
C ASN A 120 10.23 8.14 0.32
N GLN A 121 9.93 7.78 1.56
CA GLN A 121 8.76 6.97 1.90
C GLN A 121 7.44 7.66 1.53
N MET A 122 7.34 8.99 1.72
CA MET A 122 6.17 9.76 1.28
C MET A 122 6.00 9.73 -0.25
N VAL A 123 7.10 9.90 -1.01
CA VAL A 123 7.06 9.86 -2.47
C VAL A 123 6.68 8.46 -2.95
N VAL A 124 7.32 7.42 -2.42
CA VAL A 124 7.00 6.03 -2.77
C VAL A 124 5.56 5.70 -2.42
N GLY A 125 5.09 6.06 -1.22
CA GLY A 125 3.71 5.84 -0.81
C GLY A 125 2.71 6.55 -1.71
N MET A 126 3.01 7.77 -2.16
CA MET A 126 2.20 8.50 -3.14
C MET A 126 2.18 7.76 -4.50
N HIS A 127 3.33 7.30 -4.99
CA HIS A 127 3.41 6.56 -6.24
C HIS A 127 2.62 5.25 -6.17
N GLU A 128 2.78 4.47 -5.10
CA GLU A 128 2.07 3.20 -4.90
C GLU A 128 0.55 3.38 -4.79
N TYR A 129 0.11 4.45 -4.13
CA TYR A 129 -1.31 4.72 -3.96
C TYR A 129 -1.99 5.17 -5.26
N TYR A 130 -1.34 6.06 -6.03
CA TYR A 130 -1.95 6.69 -7.20
C TYR A 130 -1.55 6.06 -8.54
N ASN A 131 -0.65 5.06 -8.56
CA ASN A 131 -0.16 4.44 -9.81
C ASN A 131 -1.27 3.79 -10.66
N MET A 132 -2.43 3.51 -10.07
CA MET A 132 -3.60 3.00 -10.79
C MET A 132 -4.33 4.07 -11.61
N ALA A 133 -4.09 5.35 -11.35
CA ALA A 133 -4.70 6.42 -12.14
C ALA A 133 -4.06 6.48 -13.53
N THR A 134 -4.90 6.43 -14.59
CA THR A 134 -4.43 6.33 -15.97
C THR A 134 -3.57 7.51 -16.43
N MET A 135 -3.71 8.66 -15.76
CA MET A 135 -2.99 9.90 -16.09
C MET A 135 -2.03 10.34 -14.97
N ILE A 136 -1.61 9.41 -14.10
CA ILE A 136 -0.74 9.73 -12.96
C ILE A 136 0.56 10.43 -13.38
N CYS A 137 1.17 10.00 -14.48
CA CYS A 137 2.38 10.66 -14.99
C CYS A 137 2.17 12.17 -15.23
N ALA A 138 1.02 12.56 -15.81
CA ALA A 138 0.71 13.96 -16.06
C ALA A 138 0.47 14.73 -14.74
N ASP A 139 -0.15 14.08 -13.76
CA ASP A 139 -0.47 14.70 -12.47
C ASP A 139 0.79 14.96 -11.63
N VAL A 140 1.70 13.98 -11.55
CA VAL A 140 2.99 14.16 -10.85
C VAL A 140 3.91 15.16 -11.56
N HIS A 141 3.84 15.24 -12.91
CA HIS A 141 4.57 16.26 -13.67
C HIS A 141 4.07 17.68 -13.37
N LYS A 142 2.77 17.88 -13.11
CA LYS A 142 2.24 19.18 -12.66
C LYS A 142 2.76 19.59 -11.28
N MET A 143 2.98 18.61 -10.40
CA MET A 143 3.50 18.85 -9.06
C MET A 143 5.00 19.17 -9.06
N PHE A 144 5.75 18.52 -9.94
CA PHE A 144 7.20 18.49 -9.95
C PHE A 144 7.88 19.88 -9.94
N PRO A 145 7.53 20.85 -10.81
CA PRO A 145 8.26 22.14 -10.87
C PRO A 145 8.28 22.87 -9.54
N SER A 146 7.17 22.83 -8.81
CA SER A 146 7.02 23.50 -7.53
C SER A 146 7.84 22.84 -6.42
N ILE A 147 7.95 21.49 -6.47
CA ILE A 147 8.73 20.70 -5.51
C ILE A 147 10.22 20.81 -5.84
N ASP A 148 10.60 20.69 -7.11
CA ASP A 148 11.99 20.81 -7.58
C ASP A 148 12.57 22.20 -7.26
N LYS A 149 11.79 23.26 -7.47
CA LYS A 149 12.19 24.61 -7.06
C LYS A 149 12.47 24.68 -5.55
N THR A 150 11.59 24.13 -4.73
CA THR A 150 11.78 24.11 -3.27
C THR A 150 13.02 23.29 -2.88
N MET A 151 13.23 22.14 -3.53
CA MET A 151 14.38 21.28 -3.31
C MET A 151 15.68 22.01 -3.65
N LYS A 152 15.79 22.57 -4.84
CA LYS A 152 16.95 23.34 -5.28
C LYS A 152 17.24 24.53 -4.37
N THR A 153 16.22 25.32 -4.05
CA THR A 153 16.40 26.50 -3.20
C THR A 153 16.90 26.17 -1.80
N ARG A 154 16.44 25.06 -1.22
CA ARG A 154 16.73 24.72 0.18
C ARG A 154 17.91 23.78 0.36
N LEU A 155 18.15 22.86 -0.58
CA LEU A 155 19.11 21.78 -0.43
C LEU A 155 20.39 21.98 -1.26
N ASN A 156 20.31 22.69 -2.40
CA ASN A 156 21.46 22.83 -3.31
C ASN A 156 22.60 23.66 -2.72
N SER A 157 22.28 24.78 -2.06
CA SER A 157 23.29 25.71 -1.54
C SER A 157 23.97 25.24 -0.24
N LYS A 158 23.33 24.31 0.50
CA LYS A 158 23.80 23.92 1.84
C LYS A 158 24.23 22.43 1.93
N GLN A 159 23.85 21.59 0.98
CA GLN A 159 23.87 20.15 1.20
C GLN A 159 24.28 19.32 -0.02
N SER A 160 24.99 19.92 -0.98
CA SER A 160 25.56 19.20 -2.13
C SER A 160 24.60 18.25 -2.84
N LEU A 161 23.41 18.76 -3.19
CA LEU A 161 22.46 18.02 -4.01
C LEU A 161 23.11 17.74 -5.38
N THR A 162 23.38 16.49 -5.68
CA THR A 162 24.07 16.06 -6.92
C THR A 162 23.20 15.11 -7.73
N ASN A 163 23.51 15.00 -9.03
CA ASN A 163 22.97 14.00 -9.94
C ASN A 163 23.91 12.80 -10.10
N GLU A 164 25.14 12.91 -9.60
CA GLU A 164 26.14 11.87 -9.73
C GLU A 164 25.87 10.74 -8.74
N VAL A 165 25.97 9.52 -9.23
CA VAL A 165 25.79 8.33 -8.39
C VAL A 165 27.00 8.20 -7.48
N PRO A 166 26.85 8.21 -6.16
CA PRO A 166 27.97 8.11 -5.24
C PRO A 166 28.63 6.72 -5.32
N GLU A 167 29.96 6.66 -5.25
CA GLU A 167 30.73 5.41 -5.25
C GLU A 167 30.34 4.49 -4.09
N LYS A 168 30.09 5.08 -2.91
CA LYS A 168 29.64 4.36 -1.73
C LYS A 168 28.23 4.79 -1.37
N ARG A 169 27.28 3.85 -1.42
CA ARG A 169 25.89 4.05 -1.00
C ARG A 169 25.67 3.49 0.40
N LYS A 170 24.76 4.14 1.14
CA LYS A 170 24.31 3.64 2.45
C LYS A 170 23.32 2.51 2.19
N GLY A 171 23.65 1.27 2.47
CA GLY A 171 22.81 0.09 2.23
C GLY A 171 21.37 0.16 2.82
N GLY A 172 20.66 -0.92 2.84
CA GLY A 172 19.33 -0.99 3.44
C GLY A 172 18.24 -0.31 2.61
N MET A 173 17.49 0.62 3.22
CA MET A 173 16.38 1.34 2.55
C MET A 173 16.85 2.21 1.38
N ASP A 174 18.06 2.75 1.45
CA ASP A 174 18.63 3.58 0.39
C ASP A 174 18.87 2.77 -0.89
N GLU A 175 19.39 1.55 -0.75
CA GLU A 175 19.59 0.62 -1.87
C GLU A 175 18.24 0.24 -2.51
N TYR A 176 17.20 0.00 -1.71
CA TYR A 176 15.85 -0.26 -2.22
C TYR A 176 15.33 0.90 -3.08
N PHE A 177 15.50 2.15 -2.62
CA PHE A 177 15.08 3.32 -3.39
C PHE A 177 15.89 3.48 -4.66
N TYR A 178 17.18 3.23 -4.61
CA TYR A 178 18.03 3.29 -5.79
C TYR A 178 17.59 2.27 -6.85
N GLN A 179 17.47 1.01 -6.49
CA GLN A 179 17.06 -0.06 -7.42
C GLN A 179 15.72 0.24 -8.09
N LYS A 180 14.77 0.80 -7.33
CA LYS A 180 13.45 1.15 -7.85
C LYS A 180 13.47 2.33 -8.83
N TYR A 181 14.36 3.30 -8.64
CA TYR A 181 14.34 4.57 -9.36
C TYR A 181 15.59 4.85 -10.20
N GLN A 182 16.56 3.95 -10.28
CA GLN A 182 17.84 4.13 -11.02
C GLN A 182 17.68 4.53 -12.49
N ASN A 183 16.58 4.12 -13.14
CA ASN A 183 16.29 4.48 -14.54
C ASN A 183 15.74 5.91 -14.69
N SER A 184 15.60 6.67 -13.63
CA SER A 184 15.09 8.04 -13.69
C SER A 184 16.21 9.04 -13.87
N LYS A 185 16.14 9.85 -14.94
CA LYS A 185 17.05 10.99 -15.15
C LYS A 185 16.91 12.10 -14.09
N GLN A 186 15.90 12.03 -13.24
CA GLN A 186 15.62 13.02 -12.18
C GLN A 186 16.06 12.52 -10.80
N LEU A 187 16.75 11.39 -10.74
CA LEU A 187 17.32 10.89 -9.50
C LEU A 187 18.37 11.87 -8.98
N ARG A 188 18.37 12.12 -7.68
CA ARG A 188 19.27 13.04 -6.99
C ARG A 188 19.87 12.32 -5.78
N PHE A 189 20.98 12.88 -5.30
CA PHE A 189 21.67 12.36 -4.12
C PHE A 189 22.05 13.52 -3.19
N ILE A 190 21.99 13.25 -1.88
CA ILE A 190 22.43 14.16 -0.81
C ILE A 190 23.28 13.35 0.16
N ASN A 191 24.54 13.72 0.34
CA ASN A 191 25.46 13.01 1.25
C ASN A 191 25.48 11.50 1.04
N GLY A 192 25.47 11.04 -0.21
CA GLY A 192 25.45 9.63 -0.60
C GLY A 192 24.09 8.95 -0.51
N MET A 193 23.04 9.64 -0.11
CA MET A 193 21.68 9.12 -0.01
C MET A 193 20.83 9.45 -1.23
N VAL A 194 20.01 8.50 -1.65
CA VAL A 194 19.04 8.68 -2.74
C VAL A 194 17.93 9.64 -2.33
N VAL A 195 17.61 10.57 -3.23
CA VAL A 195 16.41 11.40 -3.15
C VAL A 195 15.46 11.01 -4.28
N VAL A 196 14.37 10.35 -3.93
CA VAL A 196 13.41 9.76 -4.89
C VAL A 196 12.74 10.85 -5.72
N PRO A 197 12.71 10.71 -7.06
CA PRO A 197 12.12 11.70 -7.96
C PRO A 197 10.59 11.63 -7.93
N VAL A 198 9.94 12.75 -7.65
CA VAL A 198 8.47 12.86 -7.58
C VAL A 198 7.80 12.58 -8.94
N ALA A 199 8.41 13.02 -10.04
CA ALA A 199 7.78 12.90 -11.37
C ALA A 199 7.93 11.50 -12.00
N TYR A 200 8.69 10.60 -11.39
CA TYR A 200 8.90 9.24 -11.92
C TYR A 200 7.85 8.26 -11.36
N CYS A 201 6.60 8.42 -11.78
CA CYS A 201 5.53 7.49 -11.44
C CYS A 201 4.97 6.85 -12.72
N LYS A 202 5.03 5.53 -12.81
CA LYS A 202 4.47 4.77 -13.92
C LYS A 202 3.07 4.28 -13.57
N THR A 203 2.14 4.36 -14.53
CA THR A 203 0.82 3.75 -14.39
C THR A 203 0.95 2.24 -14.26
N CYS A 204 0.28 1.67 -13.29
CA CYS A 204 0.20 0.22 -13.07
C CYS A 204 -1.26 -0.22 -13.17
N ASN A 205 -1.50 -1.34 -13.82
CA ASN A 205 -2.83 -1.90 -13.84
C ASN A 205 -3.21 -2.41 -12.45
N PRO A 206 -4.43 -2.09 -11.96
CA PRO A 206 -4.89 -2.58 -10.68
C PRO A 206 -4.99 -4.10 -10.66
N MET A 207 -4.84 -4.69 -9.48
CA MET A 207 -4.74 -6.13 -9.26
C MET A 207 -5.96 -6.92 -9.75
N CYS A 208 -7.14 -6.36 -9.71
CA CYS A 208 -8.40 -7.10 -9.94
C CYS A 208 -8.91 -6.99 -11.37
N HIS A 209 -8.10 -7.33 -12.38
CA HIS A 209 -8.56 -7.33 -13.78
C HIS A 209 -9.30 -8.59 -14.21
N SER A 210 -9.12 -9.71 -13.51
CA SER A 210 -9.75 -10.98 -13.85
C SER A 210 -10.84 -11.34 -12.84
N PRO A 211 -12.00 -11.85 -13.30
CA PRO A 211 -12.99 -12.44 -12.41
C PRO A 211 -12.46 -13.67 -11.65
N THR A 212 -11.36 -14.24 -12.10
CA THR A 212 -10.66 -15.35 -11.44
C THR A 212 -9.88 -14.90 -10.18
N VAL A 213 -9.54 -13.60 -10.07
CA VAL A 213 -8.85 -13.06 -8.91
C VAL A 213 -9.82 -12.90 -7.74
N ASN A 214 -9.90 -13.91 -6.89
CA ASN A 214 -10.77 -13.93 -5.72
C ASN A 214 -10.16 -14.79 -4.60
N ARG A 215 -10.63 -14.62 -3.36
CA ARG A 215 -10.13 -15.39 -2.20
C ARG A 215 -10.77 -16.76 -2.02
N TYR A 216 -11.80 -17.08 -2.78
CA TYR A 216 -12.64 -18.26 -2.55
C TYR A 216 -12.17 -19.50 -3.31
N THR A 217 -11.38 -19.31 -4.39
CA THR A 217 -10.83 -20.41 -5.19
C THR A 217 -9.32 -20.52 -5.03
N PRO A 218 -8.73 -21.72 -5.13
CA PRO A 218 -7.27 -21.91 -5.08
C PRO A 218 -6.54 -21.10 -6.15
N GLU A 219 -7.06 -21.06 -7.37
CA GLU A 219 -6.50 -20.33 -8.51
C GLU A 219 -6.55 -18.81 -8.25
N GLY A 220 -7.67 -18.31 -7.69
CA GLY A 220 -7.83 -16.91 -7.34
C GLY A 220 -6.86 -16.48 -6.25
N ARG A 221 -6.65 -17.31 -5.22
CA ARG A 221 -5.65 -17.07 -4.18
C ARG A 221 -4.24 -17.07 -4.74
N ALA A 222 -3.89 -18.04 -5.58
CA ALA A 222 -2.58 -18.11 -6.24
C ALA A 222 -2.30 -16.85 -7.05
N GLU A 223 -3.30 -16.32 -7.77
CA GLU A 223 -3.17 -15.10 -8.55
C GLU A 223 -2.98 -13.86 -7.65
N ILE A 224 -3.71 -13.76 -6.54
CA ILE A 224 -3.51 -12.70 -5.53
C ILE A 224 -2.06 -12.76 -4.99
N HIS A 225 -1.59 -13.95 -4.62
CA HIS A 225 -0.25 -14.14 -4.10
C HIS A 225 0.81 -13.76 -5.15
N ARG A 226 0.64 -14.20 -6.40
CA ARG A 226 1.54 -13.84 -7.51
C ARG A 226 1.65 -12.32 -7.69
N MET A 227 0.56 -11.58 -7.51
CA MET A 227 0.56 -10.13 -7.66
C MET A 227 1.17 -9.39 -6.46
N LEU A 228 1.07 -9.95 -5.26
CA LEU A 228 1.74 -9.44 -4.06
C LEU A 228 3.25 -9.62 -4.09
N LEU A 229 3.73 -10.53 -4.95
CA LEU A 229 5.12 -10.98 -5.03
C LEU A 229 6.12 -9.99 -5.62
N LYS A 230 5.69 -8.90 -6.21
CA LYS A 230 6.60 -8.01 -6.95
C LYS A 230 7.79 -7.47 -6.14
N ASP A 231 7.73 -7.52 -4.80
CA ASP A 231 8.74 -6.96 -3.90
C ASP A 231 9.20 -7.94 -2.79
N ALA A 232 8.77 -9.21 -2.82
CA ALA A 232 9.14 -10.21 -1.80
C ALA A 232 10.01 -11.32 -2.40
N TYR A 233 10.69 -12.08 -1.56
CA TYR A 233 11.44 -13.28 -1.95
C TYR A 233 10.50 -14.29 -2.61
N ILE A 234 10.47 -14.23 -3.91
CA ILE A 234 9.49 -14.91 -4.79
C ILE A 234 9.53 -16.42 -4.57
N ASP A 235 10.74 -16.98 -4.50
CA ASP A 235 10.92 -18.44 -4.41
C ASP A 235 10.40 -19.02 -3.10
N VAL A 236 10.72 -18.38 -1.97
CA VAL A 236 10.26 -18.81 -0.63
C VAL A 236 8.74 -18.71 -0.54
N LEU A 237 8.18 -17.64 -1.05
CA LEU A 237 6.74 -17.43 -1.00
C LEU A 237 5.96 -18.37 -1.92
N LEU A 238 6.52 -18.71 -3.09
CA LEU A 238 5.95 -19.74 -3.97
C LEU A 238 5.99 -21.12 -3.33
N GLN A 239 7.06 -21.43 -2.60
CA GLN A 239 7.18 -22.68 -1.85
C GLN A 239 6.17 -22.72 -0.69
N LEU A 240 6.05 -21.64 0.10
CA LEU A 240 5.04 -21.52 1.16
C LEU A 240 3.61 -21.64 0.63
N GLY A 241 3.31 -21.09 -0.55
CA GLY A 241 2.00 -21.19 -1.18
C GLY A 241 1.66 -22.58 -1.74
N ARG A 242 2.68 -23.40 -2.02
CA ARG A 242 2.55 -24.80 -2.48
C ARG A 242 2.60 -25.82 -1.34
N ASP A 243 3.02 -25.37 -0.16
CA ASP A 243 3.17 -26.22 1.01
C ASP A 243 1.79 -26.62 1.55
N ASN A 244 1.34 -27.78 1.12
CA ASN A 244 0.11 -28.44 1.58
C ASN A 244 0.41 -29.45 2.72
N SER A 245 1.62 -29.42 3.28
CA SER A 245 2.06 -30.38 4.31
C SER A 245 1.39 -30.17 5.67
N THR A 246 0.70 -29.04 5.86
CA THR A 246 0.01 -28.72 7.10
C THR A 246 -1.50 -28.93 6.95
N GLU A 247 -2.10 -29.68 7.85
CA GLU A 247 -3.58 -29.81 8.00
C GLU A 247 -4.22 -28.52 8.58
N GLU A 248 -3.64 -27.36 8.24
CA GLU A 248 -4.05 -26.07 8.75
C GLU A 248 -5.22 -25.48 7.97
N SER A 249 -5.96 -24.59 8.61
CA SER A 249 -7.09 -23.92 7.97
C SER A 249 -6.66 -23.07 6.77
N ILE A 250 -7.58 -22.87 5.83
CA ILE A 250 -7.37 -21.97 4.67
C ILE A 250 -7.01 -20.55 5.17
N GLU A 251 -7.66 -20.10 6.23
CA GLU A 251 -7.40 -18.80 6.84
C GLU A 251 -5.98 -18.68 7.37
N PHE A 252 -5.47 -19.72 8.03
CA PHE A 252 -4.08 -19.76 8.47
C PHE A 252 -3.11 -19.66 7.31
N CYS A 253 -3.31 -20.45 6.25
CA CYS A 253 -2.45 -20.44 5.07
C CYS A 253 -2.42 -19.06 4.39
N ASP A 254 -3.56 -18.43 4.19
CA ASP A 254 -3.67 -17.11 3.58
C ASP A 254 -3.03 -16.02 4.45
N ASN A 255 -3.25 -16.08 5.77
CA ASN A 255 -2.69 -15.12 6.71
C ASN A 255 -1.18 -15.33 6.90
N ARG A 256 -0.67 -16.58 6.87
CA ARG A 256 0.77 -16.90 6.85
C ARG A 256 1.47 -16.20 5.69
N LEU A 257 0.93 -16.33 4.48
CA LEU A 257 1.50 -15.69 3.30
C LEU A 257 1.44 -14.16 3.40
N ALA A 258 0.31 -13.62 3.83
CA ALA A 258 0.15 -12.18 4.02
C ALA A 258 1.14 -11.61 5.05
N ARG A 259 1.38 -12.32 6.16
CA ARG A 259 2.38 -11.94 7.17
C ARG A 259 3.79 -12.01 6.62
N PHE A 260 4.15 -13.09 5.90
CA PHE A 260 5.47 -13.25 5.31
C PHE A 260 5.80 -12.10 4.33
N VAL A 261 4.83 -11.70 3.51
CA VAL A 261 4.97 -10.54 2.61
C VAL A 261 5.12 -9.23 3.40
N ALA A 262 4.31 -9.04 4.44
CA ALA A 262 4.35 -7.83 5.27
C ALA A 262 5.71 -7.60 5.93
N VAL A 263 6.36 -8.69 6.37
CA VAL A 263 7.71 -8.65 6.95
C VAL A 263 8.83 -8.75 5.90
N LYS A 264 8.48 -8.77 4.61
CA LYS A 264 9.42 -8.85 3.47
C LYS A 264 10.35 -10.07 3.55
N GLY A 265 9.81 -11.20 3.96
CA GLY A 265 10.56 -12.44 4.10
C GLY A 265 11.58 -12.46 5.23
N LYS A 266 11.42 -11.62 6.25
CA LYS A 266 12.32 -11.55 7.41
C LYS A 266 11.64 -12.04 8.68
N CYS A 267 12.43 -12.60 9.58
CA CYS A 267 11.96 -12.92 10.92
C CYS A 267 11.50 -11.64 11.66
N GLU A 268 10.35 -11.70 12.30
CA GLU A 268 9.83 -10.53 13.05
C GLU A 268 10.70 -10.18 14.27
N VAL A 269 11.40 -11.15 14.84
CA VAL A 269 12.25 -10.98 16.02
C VAL A 269 13.70 -10.68 15.63
N SER A 270 14.39 -11.62 14.94
CA SER A 270 15.80 -11.48 14.62
C SER A 270 16.11 -10.57 13.43
N LYS A 271 15.07 -10.18 12.65
CA LYS A 271 15.18 -9.40 11.41
C LYS A 271 16.04 -10.07 10.32
N GLN A 272 16.48 -11.30 10.53
CA GLN A 272 17.21 -12.07 9.53
C GLN A 272 16.31 -12.46 8.37
N GLN A 273 16.91 -12.59 7.19
CA GLN A 273 16.23 -13.10 6.01
C GLN A 273 15.92 -14.57 6.20
N LEU A 274 14.71 -14.98 5.87
CA LEU A 274 14.24 -16.35 6.03
C LEU A 274 14.33 -17.13 4.71
N LEU A 275 14.89 -18.32 4.78
CA LEU A 275 14.76 -19.36 3.75
C LEU A 275 13.49 -20.17 4.01
N PHE A 276 12.99 -20.91 3.03
CA PHE A 276 11.76 -21.69 3.17
C PHE A 276 11.78 -22.64 4.39
N GLU A 277 12.89 -23.31 4.59
CA GLU A 277 13.10 -24.29 5.68
C GLU A 277 13.16 -23.64 7.08
N ASP A 278 13.36 -22.33 7.14
CA ASP A 278 13.50 -21.56 8.38
C ASP A 278 12.22 -20.85 8.78
N VAL A 279 11.21 -20.82 7.89
CA VAL A 279 9.97 -20.09 8.14
C VAL A 279 9.06 -20.86 9.08
N VAL A 280 8.79 -20.31 10.24
CA VAL A 280 7.74 -20.79 11.13
C VAL A 280 6.68 -19.70 11.32
N CYS A 281 5.43 -20.07 11.11
CA CYS A 281 4.29 -19.21 11.42
C CYS A 281 3.79 -19.54 12.83
N HIS A 282 4.18 -18.72 13.79
CA HIS A 282 3.84 -18.88 15.20
C HIS A 282 2.53 -18.18 15.54
N ARG A 283 1.66 -18.83 16.33
CA ARG A 283 0.47 -18.22 16.92
C ARG A 283 0.84 -17.57 18.25
N PHE A 284 0.65 -16.27 18.37
CA PHE A 284 0.93 -15.52 19.60
C PHE A 284 0.11 -16.05 20.79
N ILE A 285 -1.18 -16.33 20.53
CA ILE A 285 -2.05 -17.07 21.46
C ILE A 285 -2.27 -18.46 20.84
N PRO A 286 -1.82 -19.55 21.50
CA PRO A 286 -2.01 -20.91 21.00
C PRO A 286 -3.48 -21.30 20.86
N LYS A 287 -3.79 -22.27 19.99
CA LYS A 287 -5.15 -22.79 19.80
C LYS A 287 -5.75 -23.34 21.08
N GLU A 288 -4.93 -24.01 21.90
CA GLU A 288 -5.34 -24.58 23.19
C GLU A 288 -5.80 -23.52 24.20
N GLN A 289 -5.36 -22.27 24.01
CA GLN A 289 -5.71 -21.11 24.83
C GLN A 289 -6.78 -20.22 24.17
N GLY A 290 -7.45 -20.73 23.13
CA GLY A 290 -8.49 -19.98 22.40
C GLY A 290 -7.96 -19.04 21.31
N GLY A 291 -6.69 -19.19 20.91
CA GLY A 291 -6.13 -18.42 19.81
C GLY A 291 -6.74 -18.77 18.45
N THR A 292 -6.96 -17.77 17.61
CA THR A 292 -7.52 -17.88 16.26
C THR A 292 -6.43 -17.87 15.20
N ASP A 293 -6.79 -18.23 13.97
CA ASP A 293 -5.94 -18.16 12.79
C ASP A 293 -5.96 -16.75 12.13
N GLU A 294 -6.54 -15.74 12.82
CA GLU A 294 -6.57 -14.36 12.35
C GLU A 294 -5.16 -13.78 12.16
N TYR A 295 -5.02 -12.92 11.17
CA TYR A 295 -3.77 -12.22 10.85
C TYR A 295 -3.07 -11.60 12.06
N LYS A 296 -3.83 -11.06 13.02
CA LYS A 296 -3.30 -10.42 14.23
C LYS A 296 -2.57 -11.38 15.16
N ASN A 297 -3.02 -12.63 15.20
CA ASN A 297 -2.48 -13.66 16.08
C ASN A 297 -1.27 -14.38 15.49
N LEU A 298 -0.95 -14.19 14.21
CA LEU A 298 0.14 -14.88 13.55
C LEU A 298 1.43 -14.04 13.52
N ARG A 299 2.57 -14.69 13.64
CA ARG A 299 3.92 -14.09 13.56
C ARG A 299 4.83 -14.97 12.72
N ILE A 300 5.62 -14.33 11.84
CA ILE A 300 6.64 -15.03 11.06
C ILE A 300 7.96 -14.95 11.80
N VAL A 301 8.47 -16.08 12.19
CA VAL A 301 9.71 -16.19 12.98
C VAL A 301 10.65 -17.24 12.36
N HIS A 302 11.95 -17.13 12.66
CA HIS A 302 12.91 -18.15 12.32
C HIS A 302 12.67 -19.39 13.20
N LYS A 303 12.93 -20.59 12.69
CA LYS A 303 12.75 -21.85 13.42
C LYS A 303 13.45 -21.85 14.78
N ASP A 304 14.67 -21.31 14.87
CA ASP A 304 15.42 -21.23 16.13
C ASP A 304 14.73 -20.31 17.14
N VAL A 305 14.12 -19.22 16.67
CA VAL A 305 13.32 -18.31 17.51
C VAL A 305 12.04 -19.01 17.97
N ALA A 306 11.38 -19.76 17.07
CA ALA A 306 10.20 -20.54 17.42
C ALA A 306 10.55 -21.60 18.49
N GLN A 307 11.67 -22.29 18.34
CA GLN A 307 12.14 -23.26 19.33
C GLN A 307 12.38 -22.63 20.69
N LEU A 308 12.99 -21.43 20.75
CA LEU A 308 13.16 -20.68 21.99
C LEU A 308 11.84 -20.28 22.66
N ILE A 309 10.82 -19.94 21.86
CA ILE A 309 9.47 -19.59 22.36
C ILE A 309 8.80 -20.82 23.00
N TYR A 310 9.00 -22.00 22.43
CA TYR A 310 8.40 -23.25 22.94
C TYR A 310 9.21 -23.90 24.10
N GLU A 311 10.43 -23.46 24.36
CA GLU A 311 11.20 -23.93 25.52
C GLU A 311 10.59 -23.36 26.81
N THR A 312 10.23 -24.28 27.72
CA THR A 312 9.59 -23.93 29.01
C THR A 312 10.59 -23.52 30.08
N ASP A 313 11.88 -23.77 29.87
CA ASP A 313 12.92 -23.46 30.86
C ASP A 313 13.47 -22.04 30.67
N VAL A 314 13.03 -21.15 31.55
CA VAL A 314 13.40 -19.73 31.57
C VAL A 314 14.91 -19.49 31.65
N ALA A 315 15.66 -20.35 32.37
CA ALA A 315 17.11 -20.23 32.50
C ALA A 315 17.82 -20.49 31.15
N ASN A 316 17.36 -21.49 30.39
CA ASN A 316 17.87 -21.78 29.06
C ASN A 316 17.50 -20.72 28.04
N ILE A 317 16.29 -20.12 28.12
CA ILE A 317 15.88 -19.01 27.29
C ILE A 317 16.82 -17.82 27.48
N TRP A 318 17.11 -17.43 28.72
CA TRP A 318 17.99 -16.29 29.00
C TRP A 318 19.42 -16.52 28.50
N PHE A 319 19.94 -17.73 28.64
CA PHE A 319 21.28 -18.09 28.19
C PHE A 319 21.40 -18.03 26.65
N LYS A 320 20.44 -18.62 25.92
CA LYS A 320 20.42 -18.64 24.45
C LYS A 320 20.10 -17.26 23.86
N VAL A 321 19.19 -16.50 24.46
CA VAL A 321 18.93 -15.12 24.11
C VAL A 321 20.16 -14.24 24.32
N ARG A 322 20.92 -14.45 25.37
CA ARG A 322 22.16 -13.72 25.63
C ARG A 322 23.24 -13.99 24.58
N ILE A 323 23.34 -15.25 24.09
CA ILE A 323 24.25 -15.60 22.99
C ILE A 323 23.76 -15.01 21.66
N ALA A 324 22.47 -15.10 21.35
CA ALA A 324 21.89 -14.50 20.13
C ALA A 324 21.95 -12.97 20.15
N ILE A 325 21.79 -12.36 21.32
CA ILE A 325 21.87 -10.89 21.49
C ILE A 325 23.32 -10.41 21.44
N SER A 326 24.31 -11.14 21.94
CA SER A 326 25.71 -10.72 21.86
C SER A 326 26.23 -10.60 20.42
N SER A 327 25.66 -11.35 19.48
CA SER A 327 25.96 -11.19 18.04
C SER A 327 25.14 -10.07 17.35
N ILE A 328 24.11 -9.52 18.02
CA ILE A 328 23.19 -8.48 17.51
C ILE A 328 23.49 -7.13 18.17
N PHE A 329 24.15 -7.09 19.33
CA PHE A 329 24.36 -5.87 20.13
C PHE A 329 25.30 -4.83 19.50
N ASP A 330 26.08 -5.20 18.50
CA ASP A 330 26.87 -4.22 17.72
C ASP A 330 25.99 -3.34 16.80
N CYS A 331 24.70 -3.67 16.62
CA CYS A 331 23.75 -2.91 15.79
C CYS A 331 22.62 -2.18 16.56
N ILE A 332 22.42 -2.40 17.86
CA ILE A 332 21.19 -1.96 18.57
C ILE A 332 21.38 -0.74 19.49
N ASN A 333 22.57 -0.22 19.66
CA ASN A 333 22.81 0.94 20.55
C ASN A 333 22.25 2.29 20.09
N SER A 334 21.28 2.34 19.18
CA SER A 334 20.79 3.64 18.64
C SER A 334 19.30 3.84 18.47
N LEU A 335 18.38 3.05 19.08
CA LEU A 335 16.94 3.33 18.94
C LEU A 335 16.20 3.37 20.30
N PRO A 336 15.50 4.45 20.63
CA PRO A 336 14.65 4.55 21.81
C PRO A 336 13.38 3.71 21.67
N PHE A 337 12.97 3.07 22.76
CA PHE A 337 11.86 2.11 22.86
C PHE A 337 10.47 2.69 22.53
N ASP A 338 10.28 3.99 22.64
CA ASP A 338 8.99 4.68 22.43
C ASP A 338 8.55 4.84 20.98
N ASP A 339 9.47 4.71 20.01
CA ASP A 339 9.14 4.82 18.59
C ASP A 339 8.61 3.52 17.98
N PHE A 340 8.82 2.38 18.65
CA PHE A 340 8.37 1.08 18.17
C PHE A 340 6.85 0.91 18.25
N VAL A 341 6.21 1.47 19.27
CA VAL A 341 4.75 1.38 19.48
C VAL A 341 3.98 2.31 18.54
N LYS A 342 4.52 3.49 18.23
CA LYS A 342 3.91 4.44 17.28
C LYS A 342 3.98 3.98 15.83
N TRP A 343 5.00 3.20 15.46
CA TRP A 343 5.17 2.69 14.11
C TRP A 343 4.18 1.56 13.78
N GLN A 344 3.78 0.78 14.77
CA GLN A 344 2.83 -0.32 14.61
C GLN A 344 1.40 0.15 14.28
N TRP A 345 1.00 1.37 14.68
CA TRP A 345 -0.32 1.95 14.39
C TRP A 345 -0.41 2.59 13.01
N ASN A 346 0.68 3.08 12.45
CA ASN A 346 0.69 3.72 11.13
C ASN A 346 0.92 2.76 9.94
N SER A 347 1.45 1.57 10.18
CA SER A 347 1.71 0.58 9.12
C SER A 347 0.54 -0.38 8.85
N SER A 348 -0.49 -0.38 9.70
CA SER A 348 -1.66 -1.27 9.59
C SER A 348 -2.69 -0.85 8.55
N ILE A 349 -2.50 0.28 7.87
CA ILE A 349 -3.40 0.74 6.81
C ILE A 349 -2.66 0.68 5.46
N ARG A 350 -2.27 -0.52 5.03
CA ARG A 350 -2.16 -0.79 3.59
C ARG A 350 -3.57 -1.10 3.07
N ILE A 351 -4.34 -0.05 2.92
CA ILE A 351 -5.56 -0.10 2.15
C ILE A 351 -5.14 -0.23 0.71
N ASN A 352 -5.27 -1.43 0.19
CA ASN A 352 -5.21 -1.67 -1.24
C ASN A 352 -6.53 -1.17 -1.83
N PRO A 353 -6.58 0.02 -2.46
CA PRO A 353 -7.78 0.48 -3.15
C PRO A 353 -7.86 -0.26 -4.49
N CYS A 354 -7.98 -1.59 -4.44
CA CYS A 354 -8.32 -2.39 -5.61
C CYS A 354 -9.78 -2.15 -5.98
N LEU A 355 -10.05 -0.96 -6.48
CA LEU A 355 -11.26 -0.62 -7.19
C LEU A 355 -11.09 -1.04 -8.64
N CYS A 356 -11.44 -2.30 -8.89
CA CYS A 356 -11.51 -2.83 -10.24
C CYS A 356 -12.68 -2.23 -10.98
N PHE A 357 -12.38 -1.28 -11.82
CA PHE A 357 -13.31 -0.82 -12.84
C PHE A 357 -13.16 -1.69 -14.09
N ARG A 358 -13.85 -2.82 -14.14
CA ARG A 358 -14.07 -3.49 -15.41
C ARG A 358 -15.34 -2.90 -16.02
N VAL A 359 -15.16 -1.99 -16.95
CA VAL A 359 -16.24 -1.55 -17.83
C VAL A 359 -16.39 -2.65 -18.88
N SER A 360 -17.37 -3.54 -18.70
CA SER A 360 -17.73 -4.49 -19.77
C SER A 360 -18.20 -3.72 -21.01
N ASP A 361 -17.94 -4.25 -22.20
CA ASP A 361 -18.28 -3.64 -23.50
C ASP A 361 -19.77 -3.28 -23.68
N ASN A 362 -20.64 -3.70 -22.77
CA ASN A 362 -22.08 -3.45 -22.78
C ASN A 362 -22.52 -2.14 -22.09
N LEU A 363 -21.61 -1.34 -21.54
CA LEU A 363 -21.99 -0.12 -20.82
C LEU A 363 -22.04 1.10 -21.74
N ARG A 364 -23.07 1.18 -22.60
CA ARG A 364 -23.29 2.32 -23.50
C ARG A 364 -23.74 3.60 -22.77
N ARG A 365 -24.23 3.50 -21.52
CA ARG A 365 -24.66 4.66 -20.67
C ARG A 365 -24.40 4.31 -19.20
N ILE A 366 -23.64 5.13 -18.50
CA ILE A 366 -23.36 4.97 -17.07
C ILE A 366 -23.68 6.28 -16.36
N PHE A 367 -24.51 6.20 -15.33
CA PHE A 367 -24.77 7.26 -14.35
C PHE A 367 -24.29 6.77 -12.98
N LEU A 368 -23.84 7.67 -12.16
CA LEU A 368 -23.25 7.39 -10.86
C LEU A 368 -24.06 8.10 -9.77
N ILE A 369 -24.36 7.38 -8.71
CA ILE A 369 -24.94 7.91 -7.47
C ILE A 369 -23.87 7.88 -6.40
N LEU A 370 -23.79 8.93 -5.62
CA LEU A 370 -22.79 9.15 -4.58
C LEU A 370 -23.44 9.33 -3.22
N SER A 371 -22.76 8.90 -2.20
CA SER A 371 -22.98 9.30 -0.82
C SER A 371 -21.83 10.16 -0.31
#